data_e0a7257d66f18bc86e6d5b45d998b09b
#
_entry.id   e0a7257d66f18bc86e6d5b45d998b09b
#
_cell.length_a   1.000
_cell.length_b   1.000
_cell.length_c   1.000
_cell.angle_alpha   90.00
_cell.angle_beta   90.00
_cell.angle_gamma   90.00
#
_symmetry.space_group_name_H-M   'P 1'
#
loop_
_entity.id
_entity.type
_entity.pdbx_description
1 polymer ?
#
loop_
_entity_poly.entity_id
_entity_poly.type
_entity_poly.pdbx_seq_one_letter_code
_entity_poly.pdbx_strand_id
1 'polypeptide(L)'
;VSNFLPLRDDNSLVSYPDSARMQREVARFSEDDAAHLPDFYNRLDSVVDLIRDLMLEIPPLAHQGGLADLWQMFRLSRRFAGMSLEDKRLLLTLFSASAGEMLDDNFSSDPLKALIGFDAIVGNYASPYQNGSAYVLLHHVIGEVNGKKGQWGHARGGMGSISNAMAEEAFSLGVKLETDTTVERVLVENGIARGVVTSTGEKIAADLVIANVNPR
;
A
#
# COMPACT_ATOMS: atom_id res chain seq x y z
N VAL A 1 -2.47 -17.34 8.44
CA VAL A 1 -2.96 -17.54 7.05
C VAL A 1 -3.33 -16.18 6.51
N SER A 2 -2.66 -15.74 5.44
CA SER A 2 -2.98 -14.48 4.76
C SER A 2 -4.02 -14.69 3.67
N ASN A 3 -3.80 -15.70 2.82
CA ASN A 3 -4.69 -16.02 1.72
C ASN A 3 -4.98 -17.53 1.69
N PHE A 4 -6.16 -17.89 1.23
CA PHE A 4 -6.61 -19.24 0.98
C PHE A 4 -7.13 -19.34 -0.45
N LEU A 5 -6.48 -20.15 -1.27
CA LEU A 5 -6.87 -20.38 -2.66
C LEU A 5 -7.48 -21.80 -2.77
N PRO A 6 -8.81 -21.93 -2.89
CA PRO A 6 -9.42 -23.21 -3.20
C PRO A 6 -9.12 -23.60 -4.65
N LEU A 7 -8.78 -24.86 -4.85
CA LEU A 7 -8.53 -25.44 -6.15
C LEU A 7 -9.55 -26.55 -6.43
N ARG A 8 -9.47 -27.15 -7.62
CA ARG A 8 -10.32 -28.31 -7.96
C ARG A 8 -9.90 -29.54 -7.14
N ASP A 9 -10.78 -30.54 -7.08
CA ASP A 9 -10.51 -31.86 -6.47
C ASP A 9 -10.13 -31.79 -4.99
N ASP A 10 -10.85 -30.96 -4.22
CA ASP A 10 -10.64 -30.74 -2.78
C ASP A 10 -9.21 -30.32 -2.40
N ASN A 11 -8.46 -29.79 -3.36
CA ASN A 11 -7.13 -29.26 -3.14
C ASN A 11 -7.18 -27.76 -2.81
N SER A 12 -6.13 -27.25 -2.20
CA SER A 12 -5.99 -25.82 -1.87
C SER A 12 -4.53 -25.42 -1.73
N LEU A 13 -4.24 -24.14 -1.94
CA LEU A 13 -2.97 -23.52 -1.60
C LEU A 13 -3.21 -22.46 -0.51
N VAL A 14 -2.45 -22.54 0.57
CA VAL A 14 -2.58 -21.66 1.73
C VAL A 14 -1.34 -20.80 1.88
N SER A 15 -1.51 -19.49 1.95
CA SER A 15 -0.41 -18.58 2.23
C SER A 15 -0.11 -18.52 3.73
N TYR A 16 1.14 -18.74 4.09
CA TYR A 16 1.63 -18.65 5.47
C TYR A 16 2.70 -17.58 5.60
N PRO A 17 2.71 -16.84 6.73
CA PRO A 17 3.78 -15.89 7.06
C PRO A 17 5.15 -16.53 7.30
N ASP A 18 5.16 -17.81 7.66
CA ASP A 18 6.38 -18.60 7.86
C ASP A 18 6.92 -19.09 6.52
N SER A 19 8.10 -18.62 6.14
CA SER A 19 8.71 -18.91 4.83
C SER A 19 8.92 -20.40 4.61
N ALA A 20 9.39 -21.15 5.60
CA ALA A 20 9.63 -22.57 5.46
C ALA A 20 8.32 -23.36 5.30
N ARG A 21 7.25 -22.92 5.96
CA ARG A 21 5.92 -23.51 5.79
C ARG A 21 5.35 -23.16 4.41
N MET A 22 5.51 -21.92 3.96
CA MET A 22 5.07 -21.48 2.63
C MET A 22 5.78 -22.27 1.53
N GLN A 23 7.10 -22.46 1.63
CA GLN A 23 7.86 -23.27 0.68
C GLN A 23 7.33 -24.73 0.62
N ARG A 24 7.02 -25.36 1.75
CA ARG A 24 6.45 -26.71 1.77
C ARG A 24 5.06 -26.77 1.10
N GLU A 25 4.25 -25.74 1.25
CA GLU A 25 2.95 -25.67 0.57
C GLU A 25 3.12 -25.54 -0.95
N VAL A 26 4.04 -24.69 -1.39
CA VAL A 26 4.33 -24.48 -2.83
C VAL A 26 4.97 -25.73 -3.45
N ALA A 27 5.85 -26.41 -2.73
CA ALA A 27 6.50 -27.64 -3.22
C ALA A 27 5.52 -28.75 -3.59
N ARG A 28 4.29 -28.72 -3.07
CA ARG A 28 3.22 -29.64 -3.49
C ARG A 28 2.82 -29.46 -4.95
N PHE A 29 3.10 -28.31 -5.53
CA PHE A 29 2.75 -27.96 -6.92
C PHE A 29 3.97 -27.83 -7.82
N SER A 30 5.07 -27.29 -7.27
CA SER A 30 6.35 -27.12 -7.98
C SER A 30 7.49 -27.00 -6.97
N GLU A 31 8.44 -27.94 -7.02
CA GLU A 31 9.65 -27.89 -6.18
C GLU A 31 10.56 -26.72 -6.58
N ASP A 32 10.67 -26.47 -7.89
CA ASP A 32 11.48 -25.37 -8.42
C ASP A 32 10.94 -24.00 -7.99
N ASP A 33 9.63 -23.80 -8.06
CA ASP A 33 8.99 -22.56 -7.58
C ASP A 33 9.17 -22.38 -6.08
N ALA A 34 9.07 -23.46 -5.29
CA ALA A 34 9.30 -23.42 -3.86
C ALA A 34 10.74 -23.03 -3.52
N ALA A 35 11.71 -23.49 -4.28
CA ALA A 35 13.12 -23.12 -4.12
C ALA A 35 13.37 -21.65 -4.51
N HIS A 36 12.70 -21.14 -5.55
CA HIS A 36 12.85 -19.78 -6.07
C HIS A 36 12.11 -18.71 -5.24
N LEU A 37 11.06 -19.10 -4.53
CA LEU A 37 10.16 -18.18 -3.82
C LEU A 37 10.87 -17.24 -2.83
N PRO A 38 11.85 -17.69 -2.00
CA PRO A 38 12.56 -16.78 -1.11
C PRO A 38 13.37 -15.71 -1.84
N ASP A 39 14.04 -16.07 -2.94
CA ASP A 39 14.84 -15.13 -3.72
C ASP A 39 13.96 -14.09 -4.41
N PHE A 40 12.78 -14.48 -4.87
CA PHE A 40 11.79 -13.55 -5.42
C PHE A 40 11.38 -12.50 -4.39
N TYR A 41 11.01 -12.90 -3.17
CA TYR A 41 10.64 -11.95 -2.11
C TYR A 41 11.81 -11.10 -1.62
N ASN A 42 13.01 -11.67 -1.49
CA ASN A 42 14.21 -10.92 -1.11
C ASN A 42 14.52 -9.80 -2.11
N ARG A 43 14.35 -10.07 -3.42
CA ARG A 43 14.51 -9.05 -4.46
C ARG A 43 13.43 -7.97 -4.39
N LEU A 44 12.18 -8.34 -4.12
CA LEU A 44 11.12 -7.35 -3.90
C LEU A 44 11.42 -6.48 -2.67
N ASP A 45 11.85 -7.07 -1.57
CA ASP A 45 12.18 -6.36 -0.33
C ASP A 45 13.28 -5.31 -0.52
N SER A 46 14.29 -5.58 -1.37
CA SER A 46 15.37 -4.62 -1.64
C SER A 46 14.85 -3.32 -2.29
N VAL A 47 13.84 -3.44 -3.15
CA VAL A 47 13.20 -2.29 -3.82
C VAL A 47 12.14 -1.63 -2.93
N VAL A 48 11.42 -2.43 -2.16
CA VAL A 48 10.37 -1.96 -1.23
C VAL A 48 10.93 -0.99 -0.20
N ASP A 49 12.09 -1.27 0.37
CA ASP A 49 12.69 -0.40 1.39
C ASP A 49 13.02 0.99 0.83
N LEU A 50 13.52 1.06 -0.40
CA LEU A 50 13.74 2.34 -1.07
C LEU A 50 12.42 3.10 -1.28
N ILE A 51 11.37 2.41 -1.71
CA ILE A 51 10.07 3.05 -1.98
C ILE A 51 9.44 3.53 -0.68
N ARG A 52 9.51 2.75 0.42
CA ARG A 52 9.05 3.18 1.75
C ARG A 52 9.70 4.48 2.19
N ASP A 53 11.01 4.56 2.07
CA ASP A 53 11.75 5.78 2.42
C ASP A 53 11.26 6.98 1.60
N LEU A 54 11.07 6.77 0.28
CA LEU A 54 10.62 7.82 -0.64
C LEU A 54 9.17 8.27 -0.39
N MET A 55 8.28 7.35 0.00
CA MET A 55 6.87 7.68 0.28
C MET A 55 6.71 8.67 1.43
N LEU A 56 7.67 8.75 2.35
CA LEU A 56 7.65 9.63 3.50
C LEU A 56 8.42 10.94 3.25
N GLU A 57 9.07 11.10 2.10
CA GLU A 57 9.80 12.31 1.72
C GLU A 57 8.92 13.23 0.87
N ILE A 58 9.06 14.54 1.08
CA ILE A 58 8.43 15.54 0.20
C ILE A 58 9.19 15.53 -1.13
N PRO A 59 8.52 15.35 -2.28
CA PRO A 59 9.21 15.38 -3.58
C PRO A 59 9.92 16.71 -3.82
N PRO A 60 11.17 16.70 -4.32
CA PRO A 60 11.87 17.94 -4.65
C PRO A 60 11.20 18.68 -5.82
N LEU A 61 11.12 19.99 -5.75
CA LEU A 61 10.58 20.84 -6.80
C LEU A 61 11.62 21.06 -7.90
N ALA A 62 11.43 20.41 -9.06
CA ALA A 62 12.41 20.44 -10.15
C ALA A 62 12.53 21.83 -10.85
N HIS A 63 11.47 22.65 -10.86
CA HIS A 63 11.42 23.89 -11.63
C HIS A 63 11.48 25.18 -10.81
N GLN A 64 11.17 25.12 -9.52
CA GLN A 64 11.06 26.28 -8.64
C GLN A 64 11.75 26.06 -7.30
N GLY A 65 12.50 24.97 -7.16
CA GLY A 65 13.15 24.58 -5.93
C GLY A 65 14.39 25.41 -5.63
N GLY A 66 14.68 25.57 -4.34
CA GLY A 66 15.90 26.21 -3.85
C GLY A 66 17.06 25.23 -3.72
N LEU A 67 18.15 25.66 -3.03
CA LEU A 67 19.32 24.84 -2.77
C LEU A 67 18.99 23.55 -1.99
N ALA A 68 17.95 23.56 -1.16
CA ALA A 68 17.46 22.40 -0.43
C ALA A 68 16.93 21.33 -1.37
N ASP A 69 16.15 21.70 -2.39
CA ASP A 69 15.61 20.79 -3.40
C ASP A 69 16.73 20.17 -4.25
N LEU A 70 17.71 21.00 -4.65
CA LEU A 70 18.90 20.50 -5.37
C LEU A 70 19.69 19.48 -4.54
N TRP A 71 19.86 19.74 -3.26
CA TRP A 71 20.51 18.79 -2.35
C TRP A 71 19.70 17.49 -2.21
N GLN A 72 18.37 17.59 -2.11
CA GLN A 72 17.50 16.43 -2.05
C GLN A 72 17.56 15.61 -3.34
N MET A 73 17.54 16.26 -4.51
CA MET A 73 17.71 15.61 -5.83
C MET A 73 19.08 14.91 -5.91
N PHE A 74 20.15 15.53 -5.44
CA PHE A 74 21.48 14.93 -5.40
C PHE A 74 21.51 13.70 -4.49
N ARG A 75 20.91 13.79 -3.29
CA ARG A 75 20.82 12.65 -2.36
C ARG A 75 20.04 11.49 -2.97
N LEU A 76 18.92 11.79 -3.62
CA LEU A 76 18.10 10.80 -4.31
C LEU A 76 18.86 10.14 -5.46
N SER A 77 19.52 10.94 -6.30
CA SER A 77 20.35 10.44 -7.40
C SER A 77 21.48 9.52 -6.92
N ARG A 78 22.11 9.83 -5.79
CA ARG A 78 23.11 8.94 -5.18
C ARG A 78 22.53 7.62 -4.71
N ARG A 79 21.31 7.62 -4.14
CA ARG A 79 20.62 6.37 -3.76
C ARG A 79 20.37 5.49 -5.00
N PHE A 80 19.83 6.06 -6.06
CA PHE A 80 19.61 5.33 -7.32
C PHE A 80 20.92 4.88 -7.97
N ALA A 81 21.98 5.69 -7.91
CA ALA A 81 23.29 5.31 -8.45
C ALA A 81 23.87 4.11 -7.70
N GLY A 82 23.68 4.02 -6.39
CA GLY A 82 24.16 2.94 -5.54
C GLY A 82 23.41 1.60 -5.68
N MET A 83 22.23 1.59 -6.31
CA MET A 83 21.48 0.36 -6.56
C MET A 83 22.20 -0.53 -7.56
N SER A 84 22.03 -1.85 -7.42
CA SER A 84 22.46 -2.81 -8.42
C SER A 84 21.72 -2.60 -9.76
N LEU A 85 22.25 -3.12 -10.85
CA LEU A 85 21.55 -3.08 -12.15
C LEU A 85 20.26 -3.90 -12.10
N GLU A 86 20.26 -4.99 -11.35
CA GLU A 86 19.10 -5.87 -11.16
C GLU A 86 17.99 -5.16 -10.41
N ASP A 87 18.28 -4.46 -9.30
CA ASP A 87 17.28 -3.68 -8.55
C ASP A 87 16.69 -2.54 -9.39
N LYS A 88 17.54 -1.87 -10.21
CA LYS A 88 17.07 -0.83 -11.14
C LYS A 88 16.12 -1.40 -12.20
N ARG A 89 16.42 -2.57 -12.74
CA ARG A 89 15.55 -3.28 -13.69
C ARG A 89 14.25 -3.69 -13.02
N LEU A 90 14.33 -4.30 -11.83
CA LEU A 90 13.15 -4.70 -11.05
C LEU A 90 12.26 -3.49 -10.76
N LEU A 91 12.84 -2.37 -10.33
CA LEU A 91 12.08 -1.13 -10.09
C LEU A 91 11.34 -0.67 -11.36
N LEU A 92 12.02 -0.63 -12.50
CA LEU A 92 11.38 -0.26 -13.77
C LEU A 92 10.28 -1.24 -14.16
N THR A 93 10.50 -2.55 -14.01
CA THR A 93 9.51 -3.60 -14.28
C THR A 93 8.26 -3.40 -13.40
N LEU A 94 8.44 -3.17 -12.10
CA LEU A 94 7.33 -2.96 -11.16
C LEU A 94 6.45 -1.75 -11.51
N PHE A 95 7.01 -0.70 -12.11
CA PHE A 95 6.24 0.48 -12.52
C PHE A 95 5.70 0.43 -13.96
N SER A 96 6.18 -0.47 -14.80
CA SER A 96 5.82 -0.49 -16.24
C SER A 96 5.20 -1.78 -16.73
N ALA A 97 5.57 -2.94 -16.17
CA ALA A 97 5.10 -4.23 -16.62
C ALA A 97 3.77 -4.65 -15.97
N SER A 98 3.24 -5.76 -16.46
CA SER A 98 2.12 -6.43 -15.82
C SER A 98 2.61 -7.39 -14.72
N ALA A 99 1.79 -7.59 -13.69
CA ALA A 99 2.06 -8.59 -12.67
C ALA A 99 2.07 -10.00 -13.26
N GLY A 100 1.18 -10.28 -14.22
CA GLY A 100 1.09 -11.56 -14.88
C GLY A 100 2.40 -11.94 -15.58
N GLU A 101 2.92 -11.05 -16.44
CA GLU A 101 4.22 -11.28 -17.12
C GLU A 101 5.36 -11.46 -16.11
N MET A 102 5.43 -10.61 -15.08
CA MET A 102 6.44 -10.74 -14.03
C MET A 102 6.36 -12.10 -13.31
N LEU A 103 5.14 -12.60 -13.04
CA LEU A 103 4.95 -13.88 -12.37
C LEU A 103 5.25 -15.05 -13.33
N ASP A 104 4.91 -14.95 -14.61
CA ASP A 104 5.21 -15.96 -15.63
C ASP A 104 6.73 -16.11 -15.85
N ASP A 105 7.48 -15.03 -15.76
CA ASP A 105 8.95 -15.04 -15.87
C ASP A 105 9.63 -15.68 -14.64
N ASN A 106 8.96 -15.72 -13.48
CA ASN A 106 9.56 -16.21 -12.24
C ASN A 106 9.02 -17.57 -11.78
N PHE A 107 7.80 -17.96 -12.16
CA PHE A 107 7.13 -19.15 -11.66
C PHE A 107 6.44 -19.96 -12.76
N SER A 108 6.42 -21.27 -12.59
CA SER A 108 5.76 -22.21 -13.49
C SER A 108 4.36 -22.62 -13.02
N SER A 109 4.13 -22.64 -11.71
CA SER A 109 2.91 -23.15 -11.07
C SER A 109 1.77 -22.14 -11.12
N ASP A 110 0.70 -22.48 -11.85
CA ASP A 110 -0.50 -21.63 -11.93
C ASP A 110 -1.14 -21.35 -10.57
N PRO A 111 -1.24 -22.30 -9.61
CA PRO A 111 -1.74 -22.01 -8.27
C PRO A 111 -0.92 -20.94 -7.53
N LEU A 112 0.41 -20.99 -7.64
CA LEU A 112 1.27 -19.99 -7.01
C LEU A 112 1.11 -18.62 -7.68
N LYS A 113 1.11 -18.58 -9.01
CA LYS A 113 0.88 -17.33 -9.78
C LYS A 113 -0.47 -16.72 -9.45
N ALA A 114 -1.53 -17.54 -9.34
CA ALA A 114 -2.86 -17.06 -8.95
C ALA A 114 -2.90 -16.51 -7.52
N LEU A 115 -2.21 -17.18 -6.58
CA LEU A 115 -2.14 -16.75 -5.18
C LEU A 115 -1.45 -15.40 -5.04
N ILE A 116 -0.31 -15.19 -5.70
CA ILE A 116 0.45 -13.93 -5.66
C ILE A 116 -0.24 -12.88 -6.53
N GLY A 117 -0.72 -13.27 -7.72
CA GLY A 117 -1.38 -12.37 -8.68
C GLY A 117 -2.70 -11.79 -8.17
N PHE A 118 -3.31 -12.40 -7.15
CA PHE A 118 -4.47 -11.84 -6.47
C PHE A 118 -4.16 -10.44 -5.91
N ASP A 119 -2.96 -10.25 -5.34
CA ASP A 119 -2.53 -8.97 -4.80
C ASP A 119 -2.37 -7.88 -5.90
N ALA A 120 -2.26 -8.25 -7.17
CA ALA A 120 -2.20 -7.31 -8.29
C ALA A 120 -3.57 -6.77 -8.73
N ILE A 121 -4.66 -7.38 -8.28
CA ILE A 121 -6.04 -6.99 -8.65
C ILE A 121 -6.85 -6.43 -7.48
N VAL A 122 -6.37 -6.57 -6.25
CA VAL A 122 -7.06 -6.02 -5.08
C VAL A 122 -7.09 -4.49 -5.15
N GLY A 123 -8.29 -3.91 -5.21
CA GLY A 123 -8.48 -2.47 -5.36
C GLY A 123 -8.16 -1.91 -6.75
N ASN A 124 -7.86 -2.79 -7.72
CA ASN A 124 -7.54 -2.42 -9.09
C ASN A 124 -8.48 -3.15 -10.07
N TYR A 125 -9.37 -2.40 -10.73
CA TYR A 125 -10.30 -2.96 -11.72
C TYR A 125 -9.57 -3.17 -13.07
N ALA A 126 -8.62 -4.10 -13.07
CA ALA A 126 -7.79 -4.42 -14.21
C ALA A 126 -7.41 -5.91 -14.22
N SER A 127 -7.02 -6.41 -15.40
CA SER A 127 -6.38 -7.73 -15.51
C SER A 127 -4.99 -7.71 -14.87
N PRO A 128 -4.54 -8.81 -14.24
CA PRO A 128 -3.14 -8.92 -13.79
C PRO A 128 -2.14 -8.85 -14.95
N TYR A 129 -2.57 -9.03 -16.19
CA TYR A 129 -1.78 -8.86 -17.43
C TYR A 129 -1.85 -7.45 -18.02
N GLN A 130 -2.52 -6.51 -17.36
CA GLN A 130 -2.48 -5.12 -17.78
C GLN A 130 -1.20 -4.45 -17.29
N ASN A 131 -0.55 -3.68 -18.18
CA ASN A 131 0.65 -2.92 -17.85
C ASN A 131 0.40 -1.99 -16.64
N GLY A 132 1.36 -1.98 -15.72
CA GLY A 132 1.29 -1.25 -14.46
C GLY A 132 0.63 -2.02 -13.31
N SER A 133 0.06 -3.22 -13.55
CA SER A 133 -0.50 -4.03 -12.47
C SER A 133 0.57 -4.60 -11.52
N ALA A 134 1.83 -4.70 -11.96
CA ALA A 134 2.95 -5.08 -11.09
C ALA A 134 3.17 -4.07 -9.95
N TYR A 135 2.84 -2.79 -10.14
CA TYR A 135 2.88 -1.80 -9.07
C TYR A 135 1.83 -2.09 -7.97
N VAL A 136 0.67 -2.58 -8.35
CA VAL A 136 -0.38 -2.95 -7.37
C VAL A 136 0.07 -4.13 -6.51
N LEU A 137 0.72 -5.13 -7.12
CA LEU A 137 1.37 -6.22 -6.39
C LEU A 137 2.41 -5.70 -5.39
N LEU A 138 3.30 -4.80 -5.84
CA LEU A 138 4.30 -4.17 -4.99
C LEU A 138 3.67 -3.43 -3.80
N HIS A 139 2.58 -2.69 -4.01
CA HIS A 139 1.87 -1.96 -2.97
C HIS A 139 1.47 -2.88 -1.81
N HIS A 140 1.08 -4.13 -2.09
CA HIS A 140 0.71 -5.10 -1.06
C HIS A 140 1.93 -5.64 -0.27
N VAL A 141 3.12 -5.64 -0.86
CA VAL A 141 4.37 -6.03 -0.19
C VAL A 141 4.92 -4.91 0.73
N ILE A 142 4.56 -3.65 0.47
CA ILE A 142 5.01 -2.49 1.27
C ILE A 142 4.47 -2.54 2.70
N GLY A 143 3.31 -3.16 2.95
CA GLY A 143 2.68 -3.23 4.26
C GLY A 143 3.57 -3.85 5.34
N GLU A 144 3.42 -3.37 6.57
CA GLU A 144 4.12 -3.91 7.74
C GLU A 144 3.17 -4.02 8.93
N VAL A 145 3.19 -5.15 9.62
CA VAL A 145 2.43 -5.36 10.86
C VAL A 145 3.36 -5.92 11.94
N ASN A 146 3.44 -5.22 13.07
CA ASN A 146 4.28 -5.62 14.21
C ASN A 146 5.75 -5.89 13.82
N GLY A 147 6.35 -5.06 12.99
CA GLY A 147 7.74 -5.18 12.53
C GLY A 147 7.96 -6.30 11.49
N LYS A 148 6.89 -6.89 10.96
CA LYS A 148 6.96 -7.90 9.90
C LYS A 148 6.46 -7.34 8.59
N LYS A 149 7.36 -7.24 7.62
CA LYS A 149 7.08 -6.74 6.27
C LYS A 149 6.19 -7.71 5.49
N GLY A 150 5.40 -7.19 4.56
CA GLY A 150 4.50 -7.98 3.71
C GLY A 150 3.40 -8.73 4.47
N GLN A 151 3.10 -8.33 5.70
CA GLN A 151 2.09 -8.96 6.52
C GLN A 151 0.78 -8.17 6.50
N TRP A 152 -0.32 -8.91 6.43
CA TRP A 152 -1.65 -8.35 6.60
C TRP A 152 -2.10 -8.51 8.04
N GLY A 153 -2.62 -7.42 8.61
CA GLY A 153 -3.23 -7.42 9.94
C GLY A 153 -4.74 -7.28 9.85
N HIS A 154 -5.43 -7.96 10.76
CA HIS A 154 -6.87 -7.82 10.94
C HIS A 154 -7.15 -7.29 12.33
N ALA A 155 -7.89 -6.18 12.42
CA ALA A 155 -8.29 -5.64 13.71
C ALA A 155 -9.29 -6.58 14.39
N ARG A 156 -9.09 -6.86 15.68
CA ARG A 156 -10.08 -7.60 16.49
C ARG A 156 -11.36 -6.78 16.57
N GLY A 157 -12.49 -7.37 16.21
CA GLY A 157 -13.78 -6.67 16.12
C GLY A 157 -14.05 -6.03 14.75
N GLY A 158 -13.16 -6.28 13.76
CA GLY A 158 -13.29 -5.77 12.39
C GLY A 158 -12.73 -4.34 12.24
N MET A 159 -12.87 -3.78 11.04
CA MET A 159 -12.32 -2.44 10.73
C MET A 159 -12.95 -1.32 11.58
N GLY A 160 -14.23 -1.46 11.92
CA GLY A 160 -14.95 -0.50 12.77
C GLY A 160 -14.33 -0.34 14.16
N SER A 161 -13.65 -1.37 14.68
CA SER A 161 -12.99 -1.27 15.99
C SER A 161 -11.85 -0.24 16.01
N ILE A 162 -11.20 0.00 14.85
CA ILE A 162 -10.18 1.04 14.72
C ILE A 162 -10.82 2.42 14.88
N SER A 163 -11.91 2.68 14.15
CA SER A 163 -12.65 3.95 14.26
C SER A 163 -13.20 4.17 15.67
N ASN A 164 -13.72 3.11 16.30
CA ASN A 164 -14.23 3.20 17.67
C ASN A 164 -13.10 3.53 18.67
N ALA A 165 -11.94 2.87 18.57
CA ALA A 165 -10.80 3.17 19.43
C ALA A 165 -10.31 4.62 19.26
N MET A 166 -10.29 5.12 18.02
CA MET A 166 -9.97 6.53 17.75
C MET A 166 -11.01 7.48 18.35
N ALA A 167 -12.29 7.13 18.25
CA ALA A 167 -13.37 7.93 18.83
C ALA A 167 -13.30 7.96 20.37
N GLU A 168 -13.08 6.81 21.02
CA GLU A 168 -12.92 6.70 22.47
C GLU A 168 -11.75 7.57 22.96
N GLU A 169 -10.60 7.52 22.27
CA GLU A 169 -9.46 8.36 22.61
C GLU A 169 -9.78 9.85 22.43
N ALA A 170 -10.42 10.22 21.31
CA ALA A 170 -10.84 11.59 21.05
C ALA A 170 -11.79 12.12 22.15
N PHE A 171 -12.78 11.32 22.57
CA PHE A 171 -13.66 11.67 23.68
C PHE A 171 -12.91 11.86 25.00
N SER A 172 -11.92 10.99 25.29
CA SER A 172 -11.10 11.11 26.50
C SER A 172 -10.30 12.40 26.54
N LEU A 173 -9.95 12.93 25.37
CA LEU A 173 -9.26 14.22 25.18
C LEU A 173 -10.21 15.43 25.10
N GLY A 174 -11.51 15.23 25.30
CA GLY A 174 -12.51 16.30 25.30
C GLY A 174 -12.99 16.73 23.91
N VAL A 175 -12.70 15.96 22.86
CA VAL A 175 -13.21 16.22 21.52
C VAL A 175 -14.70 15.94 21.43
N LYS A 176 -15.46 16.85 20.83
CA LYS A 176 -16.87 16.66 20.54
C LYS A 176 -16.98 15.97 19.17
N LEU A 177 -17.61 14.81 19.13
CA LEU A 177 -17.90 14.07 17.89
C LEU A 177 -19.40 14.17 17.61
N GLU A 178 -19.75 14.55 16.40
CA GLU A 178 -21.13 14.60 15.91
C GLU A 178 -21.26 13.72 14.66
N THR A 179 -22.18 12.77 14.70
CA THR A 179 -22.56 11.93 13.55
C THR A 179 -23.83 12.50 12.91
N ASP A 180 -24.16 12.02 11.72
CA ASP A 180 -25.34 12.43 10.94
C ASP A 180 -25.41 13.94 10.69
N THR A 181 -24.26 14.62 10.77
CA THR A 181 -24.12 16.07 10.62
C THR A 181 -23.39 16.38 9.31
N THR A 182 -24.15 16.63 8.27
CA THR A 182 -23.59 16.97 6.95
C THR A 182 -23.10 18.41 6.94
N VAL A 183 -21.82 18.61 6.65
CA VAL A 183 -21.27 19.94 6.39
C VAL A 183 -21.59 20.34 4.94
N GLU A 184 -22.29 21.45 4.75
CA GLU A 184 -22.65 21.97 3.45
C GLU A 184 -21.54 22.81 2.84
N ARG A 185 -20.89 23.67 3.65
CA ARG A 185 -19.81 24.54 3.18
C ARG A 185 -18.91 25.03 4.30
N VAL A 186 -17.69 25.39 3.93
CA VAL A 186 -16.78 26.14 4.82
C VAL A 186 -17.19 27.61 4.83
N LEU A 187 -17.29 28.19 6.01
CA LEU A 187 -17.50 29.63 6.19
C LEU A 187 -16.18 30.36 5.96
N VAL A 188 -16.13 31.19 4.91
CA VAL A 188 -14.93 31.96 4.58
C VAL A 188 -15.26 33.46 4.66
N GLU A 189 -14.47 34.21 5.43
CA GLU A 189 -14.56 35.66 5.56
C GLU A 189 -13.19 36.28 5.25
N ASN A 190 -13.16 37.22 4.31
CA ASN A 190 -11.92 37.87 3.87
C ASN A 190 -10.79 36.89 3.47
N GLY A 191 -11.13 35.76 2.84
CA GLY A 191 -10.18 34.70 2.43
C GLY A 191 -9.70 33.80 3.57
N ILE A 192 -10.26 33.90 4.78
CA ILE A 192 -9.89 33.11 5.94
C ILE A 192 -11.06 32.19 6.32
N ALA A 193 -10.79 30.89 6.52
CA ALA A 193 -11.78 29.96 7.07
C ALA A 193 -12.12 30.34 8.52
N ARG A 194 -13.41 30.42 8.83
CA ARG A 194 -13.95 30.82 10.14
C ARG A 194 -14.84 29.77 10.78
N GLY A 195 -14.99 28.64 10.13
CA GLY A 195 -15.84 27.55 10.59
C GLY A 195 -16.55 26.84 9.45
N VAL A 196 -17.63 26.17 9.77
CA VAL A 196 -18.47 25.43 8.83
C VAL A 196 -19.94 25.76 8.99
N VAL A 197 -20.72 25.48 7.96
CA VAL A 197 -22.20 25.55 8.00
C VAL A 197 -22.70 24.14 7.69
N THR A 198 -23.60 23.65 8.55
CA THR A 198 -24.24 22.34 8.37
C THR A 198 -25.44 22.46 7.42
N SER A 199 -25.92 21.33 6.94
CA SER A 199 -27.15 21.23 6.10
C SER A 199 -28.41 21.73 6.82
N THR A 200 -28.39 21.79 8.16
CA THR A 200 -29.47 22.38 8.97
C THR A 200 -29.37 23.90 9.10
N GLY A 201 -28.31 24.51 8.55
CA GLY A 201 -28.05 25.93 8.64
C GLY A 201 -27.30 26.36 9.92
N GLU A 202 -26.93 25.45 10.80
CA GLU A 202 -26.12 25.72 11.98
C GLU A 202 -24.72 26.17 11.57
N LYS A 203 -24.22 27.22 12.24
CA LYS A 203 -22.85 27.72 12.04
C LYS A 203 -21.98 27.27 13.21
N ILE A 204 -20.95 26.52 12.92
CA ILE A 204 -19.95 26.07 13.90
C ILE A 204 -18.67 26.88 13.64
N ALA A 205 -18.33 27.77 14.55
CA ALA A 205 -17.12 28.59 14.46
C ALA A 205 -15.86 27.77 14.76
N ALA A 206 -14.79 28.00 14.02
CA ALA A 206 -13.48 27.40 14.24
C ALA A 206 -12.37 28.29 13.67
N ASP A 207 -11.23 28.33 14.36
CA ASP A 207 -10.03 29.04 13.89
C ASP A 207 -9.30 28.27 12.79
N LEU A 208 -9.48 26.94 12.72
CA LEU A 208 -8.92 26.06 11.71
C LEU A 208 -9.97 25.04 11.27
N VAL A 209 -10.09 24.83 9.97
CA VAL A 209 -10.95 23.79 9.39
C VAL A 209 -10.07 22.78 8.66
N ILE A 210 -10.12 21.53 9.07
CA ILE A 210 -9.43 20.41 8.40
C ILE A 210 -10.51 19.58 7.71
N ALA A 211 -10.42 19.45 6.39
CA ALA A 211 -11.36 18.71 5.58
C ALA A 211 -10.74 17.41 5.06
N ASN A 212 -11.34 16.27 5.42
CA ASN A 212 -11.00 14.94 4.88
C ASN A 212 -12.08 14.51 3.88
N VAL A 213 -12.23 15.27 2.82
CA VAL A 213 -13.21 15.06 1.74
C VAL A 213 -12.50 15.07 0.40
N ASN A 214 -13.14 14.51 -0.65
CA ASN A 214 -12.60 14.62 -2.00
C ASN A 214 -12.56 16.09 -2.43
N PRO A 215 -11.39 16.62 -2.86
CA PRO A 215 -11.33 17.95 -3.45
C PRO A 215 -12.06 17.91 -4.81
N ARG A 216 -13.03 18.78 -4.98
CA ARG A 216 -13.72 19.02 -6.26
C ARG A 216 -13.67 20.50 -6.60
#